data_9264137b64f4f8b898217942d9f800ce
#
_entry.id   9264137b64f4f8b898217942d9f800ce
#
_cell.length_a   1.000
_cell.length_b   1.000
_cell.length_c   1.000
_cell.angle_alpha   90.00
_cell.angle_beta   90.00
_cell.angle_gamma   90.00
#
_symmetry.space_group_name_H-M   'P 1'
#
loop_
_entity.id
_entity.type
_entity.pdbx_description
1 polymer ?
#
loop_
_entity_poly.entity_id
_entity_poly.type
_entity_poly.pdbx_seq_one_letter_code
_entity_poly.pdbx_strand_id
1 'polypeptide(L)'
;MNKYYNMKKVILLFIVAIISNTIAISQNSEEAEKLLNKVSENIKSYSNIYINYTYTLFNSEEDINQTNKGSFVTEDDKWKFVMLDVTRIFDGDKLYTISPDDEEVTISTQNPDDESTITPNKMLYFYEEGYNFEMDIVQYVGRKKIQYVKLIPMDSDAEIKYILLGVDIEFSQIYKVIETGVNDTQTTIAIVDFEVNLPLEESLFVFDKEKYKDYYMNILD
;
A
#
# COMPACT_ATOMS: atom_id res chain seq x y z
N MET A 1 61.28 -11.32 -4.20
CA MET A 1 60.65 -10.00 -4.36
C MET A 1 59.29 -10.03 -5.11
N ASN A 2 59.11 -10.91 -6.11
CA ASN A 2 57.83 -11.00 -6.89
C ASN A 2 56.59 -11.51 -6.14
N LYS A 3 56.72 -12.35 -5.11
CA LYS A 3 55.56 -12.95 -4.41
C LYS A 3 54.80 -11.94 -3.57
N TYR A 4 55.49 -10.98 -2.94
CA TYR A 4 54.87 -9.89 -2.17
C TYR A 4 54.15 -8.84 -3.04
N TYR A 5 54.68 -8.59 -4.24
CA TYR A 5 54.11 -7.66 -5.20
C TYR A 5 52.77 -8.18 -5.77
N ASN A 6 52.70 -9.49 -6.07
CA ASN A 6 51.49 -10.13 -6.55
C ASN A 6 50.43 -10.23 -5.44
N MET A 7 50.85 -10.46 -4.19
CA MET A 7 49.92 -10.50 -3.05
C MET A 7 49.26 -9.14 -2.77
N LYS A 8 50.04 -8.03 -2.90
CA LYS A 8 49.47 -6.67 -2.78
C LYS A 8 48.49 -6.33 -3.90
N LYS A 9 48.70 -6.79 -5.13
CA LYS A 9 47.77 -6.60 -6.25
C LYS A 9 46.47 -7.39 -6.05
N VAL A 10 46.56 -8.63 -5.54
CA VAL A 10 45.37 -9.46 -5.23
C VAL A 10 44.56 -8.83 -4.11
N ILE A 11 45.21 -8.33 -3.05
CA ILE A 11 44.49 -7.64 -1.94
C ILE A 11 43.83 -6.37 -2.45
N LEU A 12 44.50 -5.57 -3.31
CA LEU A 12 43.93 -4.35 -3.88
C LEU A 12 42.72 -4.65 -4.77
N LEU A 13 42.74 -5.74 -5.57
CA LEU A 13 41.63 -6.19 -6.39
C LEU A 13 40.43 -6.64 -5.51
N PHE A 14 40.69 -7.33 -4.39
CA PHE A 14 39.64 -7.72 -3.44
C PHE A 14 38.98 -6.50 -2.76
N ILE A 15 39.75 -5.49 -2.37
CA ILE A 15 39.23 -4.25 -1.76
C ILE A 15 38.38 -3.49 -2.78
N VAL A 16 38.79 -3.38 -4.02
CA VAL A 16 38.00 -2.71 -5.08
C VAL A 16 36.70 -3.46 -5.36
N ALA A 17 36.71 -4.80 -5.35
CA ALA A 17 35.51 -5.60 -5.56
C ALA A 17 34.48 -5.45 -4.40
N ILE A 18 34.96 -5.29 -3.16
CA ILE A 18 34.08 -5.07 -1.98
C ILE A 18 33.45 -3.67 -2.05
N ILE A 19 34.21 -2.64 -2.39
CA ILE A 19 33.70 -1.26 -2.51
C ILE A 19 32.66 -1.14 -3.63
N SER A 20 32.85 -1.86 -4.74
CA SER A 20 31.91 -1.83 -5.87
C SER A 20 30.52 -2.38 -5.52
N ASN A 21 30.43 -3.38 -4.64
CA ASN A 21 29.15 -3.95 -4.24
C ASN A 21 28.36 -3.02 -3.29
N THR A 22 29.03 -2.30 -2.40
CA THR A 22 28.35 -1.36 -1.48
C THR A 22 27.77 -0.15 -2.21
N ILE A 23 28.43 0.33 -3.26
CA ILE A 23 27.93 1.43 -4.10
C ILE A 23 26.64 1.00 -4.85
N ALA A 24 26.61 -0.22 -5.39
CA ALA A 24 25.46 -0.72 -6.15
C ALA A 24 24.21 -0.87 -5.27
N ILE A 25 24.34 -1.32 -4.03
CA ILE A 25 23.21 -1.46 -3.07
C ILE A 25 22.69 -0.07 -2.69
N SER A 26 23.56 0.88 -2.38
CA SER A 26 23.18 2.24 -2.02
C SER A 26 22.43 2.95 -3.16
N GLN A 27 22.88 2.79 -4.40
CA GLN A 27 22.23 3.39 -5.57
C GLN A 27 20.85 2.78 -5.83
N ASN A 28 20.69 1.48 -5.66
CA ASN A 28 19.41 0.77 -5.81
C ASN A 28 18.37 1.30 -4.82
N SER A 29 18.73 1.47 -3.55
CA SER A 29 17.85 2.02 -2.51
C SER A 29 17.47 3.48 -2.79
N GLU A 30 18.42 4.31 -3.24
CA GLU A 30 18.17 5.72 -3.58
C GLU A 30 17.23 5.87 -4.79
N GLU A 31 17.35 5.00 -5.80
CA GLU A 31 16.44 4.99 -6.95
C GLU A 31 15.04 4.55 -6.56
N ALA A 32 14.90 3.57 -5.66
CA ALA A 32 13.62 3.14 -5.12
C ALA A 32 12.93 4.27 -4.34
N GLU A 33 13.67 4.94 -3.45
CA GLU A 33 13.16 6.07 -2.67
C GLU A 33 12.70 7.22 -3.59
N LYS A 34 13.47 7.58 -4.61
CA LYS A 34 13.08 8.62 -5.59
C LYS A 34 11.79 8.27 -6.33
N LEU A 35 11.61 7.00 -6.70
CA LEU A 35 10.39 6.55 -7.35
C LEU A 35 9.18 6.67 -6.41
N LEU A 36 9.31 6.22 -5.16
CA LEU A 36 8.25 6.27 -4.17
C LEU A 36 7.90 7.72 -3.78
N ASN A 37 8.90 8.59 -3.62
CA ASN A 37 8.67 10.02 -3.38
C ASN A 37 7.86 10.67 -4.50
N LYS A 38 8.12 10.29 -5.76
CA LYS A 38 7.35 10.78 -6.90
C LYS A 38 5.91 10.27 -6.88
N VAL A 39 5.67 9.04 -6.43
CA VAL A 39 4.30 8.53 -6.23
C VAL A 39 3.58 9.35 -5.16
N SER A 40 4.22 9.61 -4.03
CA SER A 40 3.65 10.42 -2.94
C SER A 40 3.36 11.86 -3.37
N GLU A 41 4.28 12.50 -4.10
CA GLU A 41 4.06 13.85 -4.66
C GLU A 41 2.85 13.89 -5.60
N ASN A 42 2.70 12.84 -6.44
CA ASN A 42 1.56 12.71 -7.34
C ASN A 42 0.25 12.58 -6.55
N ILE A 43 0.20 11.69 -5.56
CA ILE A 43 -0.98 11.48 -4.72
C ILE A 43 -1.38 12.81 -4.03
N LYS A 44 -0.41 13.55 -3.47
CA LYS A 44 -0.62 14.85 -2.81
C LYS A 44 -1.12 15.95 -3.76
N SER A 45 -0.93 15.79 -5.07
CA SER A 45 -1.37 16.76 -6.08
C SER A 45 -2.85 16.67 -6.47
N TYR A 46 -3.52 15.57 -6.13
CA TYR A 46 -4.91 15.32 -6.50
C TYR A 46 -5.88 15.90 -5.48
N SER A 47 -6.98 16.50 -5.96
CA SER A 47 -8.07 16.98 -5.10
C SER A 47 -8.90 15.83 -4.52
N ASN A 48 -9.06 14.77 -5.30
CA ASN A 48 -9.69 13.53 -4.85
C ASN A 48 -9.12 12.34 -5.62
N ILE A 49 -9.28 11.15 -5.04
CA ILE A 49 -8.83 9.89 -5.61
C ILE A 49 -9.96 8.89 -5.49
N TYR A 50 -10.26 8.20 -6.60
CA TYR A 50 -11.18 7.08 -6.64
C TYR A 50 -10.44 5.83 -7.15
N ILE A 51 -10.53 4.73 -6.39
CA ILE A 51 -9.85 3.48 -6.69
C ILE A 51 -10.86 2.33 -6.65
N ASN A 52 -10.93 1.53 -7.73
CA ASN A 52 -11.46 0.19 -7.67
C ASN A 52 -10.30 -0.80 -7.63
N TYR A 53 -10.40 -1.82 -6.79
CA TYR A 53 -9.36 -2.81 -6.64
C TYR A 53 -9.92 -4.23 -6.47
N THR A 54 -9.05 -5.21 -6.68
CA THR A 54 -9.27 -6.57 -6.21
C THR A 54 -8.35 -6.85 -5.03
N TYR A 55 -8.88 -7.52 -4.03
CA TYR A 55 -8.16 -8.03 -2.89
C TYR A 55 -8.12 -9.56 -2.99
N THR A 56 -6.92 -10.14 -2.98
CA THR A 56 -6.72 -11.59 -3.02
C THR A 56 -5.92 -12.04 -1.81
N LEU A 57 -6.44 -13.01 -1.08
CA LEU A 57 -5.74 -13.72 -0.03
C LEU A 57 -5.37 -15.10 -0.55
N PHE A 58 -4.09 -15.44 -0.50
CA PHE A 58 -3.56 -16.71 -0.99
C PHE A 58 -2.60 -17.33 0.02
N ASN A 59 -2.82 -18.61 0.34
CA ASN A 59 -1.90 -19.43 1.09
C ASN A 59 -2.04 -20.87 0.59
N SER A 60 -0.98 -21.42 -0.01
CA SER A 60 -1.00 -22.78 -0.58
C SER A 60 -0.94 -23.87 0.46
N GLU A 61 -0.41 -23.61 1.65
CA GLU A 61 -0.32 -24.59 2.74
C GLU A 61 -1.67 -24.76 3.45
N GLU A 62 -2.43 -23.65 3.55
CA GLU A 62 -3.75 -23.62 4.19
C GLU A 62 -4.92 -23.77 3.19
N ASP A 63 -4.63 -24.04 1.91
CA ASP A 63 -5.62 -24.13 0.82
C ASP A 63 -6.53 -22.89 0.72
N ILE A 64 -5.97 -21.71 0.97
CA ILE A 64 -6.68 -20.43 0.89
C ILE A 64 -6.42 -19.79 -0.48
N ASN A 65 -7.50 -19.50 -1.21
CA ASN A 65 -7.46 -18.68 -2.43
C ASN A 65 -8.78 -17.93 -2.59
N GLN A 66 -8.84 -16.72 -2.02
CA GLN A 66 -10.05 -15.91 -1.99
C GLN A 66 -9.78 -14.58 -2.68
N THR A 67 -10.69 -14.19 -3.57
CA THR A 67 -10.61 -12.90 -4.27
C THR A 67 -11.91 -12.14 -4.11
N ASN A 68 -11.81 -10.90 -3.66
CA ASN A 68 -12.92 -9.98 -3.46
C ASN A 68 -12.65 -8.68 -4.20
N LYS A 69 -13.70 -7.89 -4.41
CA LYS A 69 -13.61 -6.55 -4.98
C LYS A 69 -13.84 -5.53 -3.90
N GLY A 70 -13.24 -4.36 -4.07
CA GLY A 70 -13.46 -3.24 -3.19
C GLY A 70 -13.31 -1.92 -3.92
N SER A 71 -13.64 -0.85 -3.23
CA SER A 71 -13.45 0.51 -3.71
C SER A 71 -13.03 1.43 -2.58
N PHE A 72 -12.34 2.47 -2.96
CA PHE A 72 -11.90 3.52 -2.06
C PHE A 72 -12.06 4.87 -2.76
N VAL A 73 -12.57 5.85 -2.05
CA VAL A 73 -12.63 7.24 -2.52
C VAL A 73 -12.32 8.17 -1.36
N THR A 74 -11.54 9.21 -1.65
CA THR A 74 -11.20 10.26 -0.69
C THR A 74 -11.23 11.64 -1.33
N GLU A 75 -11.65 12.64 -0.56
CA GLU A 75 -11.63 14.06 -0.90
C GLU A 75 -11.45 14.86 0.40
N ASP A 76 -10.41 15.69 0.45
CA ASP A 76 -9.98 16.37 1.66
C ASP A 76 -9.74 15.37 2.82
N ASP A 77 -10.46 15.54 3.93
CA ASP A 77 -10.43 14.64 5.10
C ASP A 77 -11.49 13.54 5.07
N LYS A 78 -12.43 13.58 4.11
CA LYS A 78 -13.52 12.63 3.97
C LYS A 78 -13.11 11.42 3.15
N TRP A 79 -13.68 10.28 3.47
CA TRP A 79 -13.41 9.08 2.70
C TRP A 79 -14.52 8.03 2.82
N LYS A 80 -14.60 7.19 1.81
CA LYS A 80 -15.43 6.00 1.80
C LYS A 80 -14.64 4.81 1.32
N PHE A 81 -14.76 3.72 2.04
CA PHE A 81 -14.06 2.47 1.78
C PHE A 81 -15.05 1.31 1.78
N VAL A 82 -14.96 0.42 0.80
CA VAL A 82 -15.79 -0.78 0.68
C VAL A 82 -14.88 -1.98 0.50
N MET A 83 -15.01 -2.96 1.36
CA MET A 83 -14.30 -4.24 1.29
C MET A 83 -15.11 -5.32 1.98
N LEU A 84 -15.22 -6.52 1.38
CA LEU A 84 -15.93 -7.68 1.95
C LEU A 84 -17.37 -7.32 2.41
N ASP A 85 -18.09 -6.58 1.56
CA ASP A 85 -19.45 -6.07 1.81
C ASP A 85 -19.58 -5.06 2.96
N VAL A 86 -18.51 -4.84 3.75
CA VAL A 86 -18.48 -3.79 4.76
C VAL A 86 -18.18 -2.44 4.09
N THR A 87 -19.04 -1.46 4.41
CA THR A 87 -18.82 -0.07 3.97
C THR A 87 -18.44 0.78 5.18
N ARG A 88 -17.35 1.53 5.04
CA ARG A 88 -16.93 2.55 6.00
C ARG A 88 -17.00 3.92 5.35
N ILE A 89 -17.61 4.89 6.06
CA ILE A 89 -17.75 6.27 5.63
C ILE A 89 -17.23 7.16 6.75
N PHE A 90 -16.27 8.01 6.45
CA PHE A 90 -15.86 9.10 7.33
C PHE A 90 -16.29 10.42 6.70
N ASP A 91 -17.11 11.18 7.41
CA ASP A 91 -17.72 12.43 6.92
C ASP A 91 -16.95 13.70 7.31
N GLY A 92 -15.77 13.52 7.95
CA GLY A 92 -14.93 14.59 8.52
C GLY A 92 -15.10 14.74 10.04
N ASP A 93 -16.09 14.09 10.65
CA ASP A 93 -16.37 14.11 12.10
C ASP A 93 -16.53 12.69 12.65
N LYS A 94 -17.38 11.88 11.99
CA LYS A 94 -17.73 10.53 12.45
C LYS A 94 -17.40 9.47 11.44
N LEU A 95 -17.04 8.31 11.97
CA LEU A 95 -16.85 7.08 11.22
C LEU A 95 -18.10 6.19 11.36
N TYR A 96 -18.71 5.87 10.23
CA TYR A 96 -19.82 4.93 10.10
C TYR A 96 -19.31 3.63 9.50
N THR A 97 -19.39 2.53 10.23
CA THR A 97 -19.11 1.19 9.74
C THR A 97 -20.41 0.45 9.55
N ILE A 98 -20.71 0.09 8.33
CA ILE A 98 -21.97 -0.58 7.93
C ILE A 98 -21.63 -2.02 7.61
N SER A 99 -22.18 -2.96 8.37
CA SER A 99 -22.05 -4.40 8.23
C SER A 99 -23.38 -5.00 7.81
N PRO A 100 -23.64 -5.23 6.52
CA PRO A 100 -24.93 -5.72 6.05
C PRO A 100 -25.30 -7.10 6.58
N ASP A 101 -24.32 -7.99 6.72
CA ASP A 101 -24.55 -9.37 7.20
C ASP A 101 -25.02 -9.40 8.66
N ASP A 102 -24.59 -8.42 9.47
CA ASP A 102 -24.98 -8.27 10.87
C ASP A 102 -26.17 -7.33 11.04
N GLU A 103 -26.66 -6.70 9.97
CA GLU A 103 -27.65 -5.63 9.99
C GLU A 103 -27.31 -4.54 11.05
N GLU A 104 -26.02 -4.19 11.14
CA GLU A 104 -25.50 -3.24 12.12
C GLU A 104 -24.81 -2.04 11.46
N VAL A 105 -24.98 -0.87 12.07
CA VAL A 105 -24.20 0.33 11.81
C VAL A 105 -23.50 0.74 13.11
N THR A 106 -22.20 0.65 13.14
CA THR A 106 -21.38 1.22 14.23
C THR A 106 -21.02 2.66 13.88
N ILE A 107 -21.27 3.57 14.81
CA ILE A 107 -20.96 5.00 14.70
C ILE A 107 -19.94 5.31 15.78
N SER A 108 -18.77 5.83 15.40
CA SER A 108 -17.71 6.20 16.34
C SER A 108 -17.07 7.53 15.96
N THR A 109 -16.50 8.22 16.95
CA THR A 109 -15.58 9.32 16.67
C THR A 109 -14.23 8.74 16.27
N GLN A 110 -13.70 9.15 15.11
CA GLN A 110 -12.39 8.67 14.68
C GLN A 110 -11.30 9.27 15.58
N ASN A 111 -10.52 8.40 16.22
CA ASN A 111 -9.28 8.82 16.87
C ASN A 111 -8.15 8.77 15.83
N PRO A 112 -7.57 9.91 15.43
CA PRO A 112 -6.46 9.93 14.46
C PRO A 112 -5.23 9.13 14.94
N ASP A 113 -5.07 8.99 16.25
CA ASP A 113 -3.95 8.29 16.90
C ASP A 113 -4.21 6.78 17.03
N ASP A 114 -5.40 6.28 16.66
CA ASP A 114 -5.71 4.86 16.70
C ASP A 114 -5.03 4.13 15.53
N GLU A 115 -4.00 3.34 15.83
CA GLU A 115 -3.26 2.56 14.85
C GLU A 115 -4.13 1.51 14.15
N SER A 116 -5.20 1.04 14.76
CA SER A 116 -6.12 0.06 14.18
C SER A 116 -7.05 0.65 13.12
N THR A 117 -7.21 1.96 13.10
CA THR A 117 -8.10 2.65 12.15
C THR A 117 -7.45 2.74 10.77
N ILE A 118 -8.11 2.18 9.75
CA ILE A 118 -7.73 2.36 8.34
C ILE A 118 -8.10 3.78 7.92
N THR A 119 -7.10 4.57 7.57
CA THR A 119 -7.29 5.93 7.06
C THR A 119 -6.72 6.06 5.64
N PRO A 120 -7.12 7.06 4.84
CA PRO A 120 -6.53 7.34 3.54
C PRO A 120 -5.00 7.44 3.59
N ASN A 121 -4.47 8.13 4.59
CA ASN A 121 -3.03 8.26 4.76
C ASN A 121 -2.35 6.89 4.96
N LYS A 122 -2.90 6.05 5.84
CA LYS A 122 -2.36 4.70 6.05
C LYS A 122 -2.45 3.84 4.79
N MET A 123 -3.47 4.03 3.95
CA MET A 123 -3.62 3.26 2.71
C MET A 123 -2.73 3.75 1.56
N LEU A 124 -2.57 5.06 1.42
CA LEU A 124 -1.91 5.67 0.28
C LEU A 124 -0.42 5.94 0.52
N TYR A 125 0.01 6.04 1.79
CA TYR A 125 1.36 6.43 2.19
C TYR A 125 2.05 5.42 3.11
N PHE A 126 1.51 4.19 3.25
CA PHE A 126 2.05 3.16 4.17
C PHE A 126 3.54 2.87 3.95
N TYR A 127 4.05 3.13 2.76
CA TYR A 127 5.43 2.85 2.36
C TYR A 127 6.41 3.98 2.73
N GLU A 128 5.94 5.14 3.20
CA GLU A 128 6.83 6.28 3.50
C GLU A 128 7.71 6.02 4.73
N GLU A 129 7.26 5.19 5.67
CA GLU A 129 7.98 4.92 6.91
C GLU A 129 8.01 3.42 7.24
N GLY A 130 9.00 3.00 8.02
CA GLY A 130 9.09 1.63 8.56
C GLY A 130 9.73 0.60 7.64
N TYR A 131 10.22 0.98 6.45
CA TYR A 131 10.79 0.04 5.48
C TYR A 131 12.15 0.49 4.94
N ASN A 132 13.00 -0.50 4.63
CA ASN A 132 14.11 -0.34 3.72
C ASN A 132 13.63 -0.65 2.30
N PHE A 133 14.17 0.06 1.29
CA PHE A 133 13.73 -0.03 -0.10
C PHE A 133 14.79 -0.67 -0.99
N GLU A 134 14.35 -1.52 -1.92
CA GLU A 134 15.17 -2.07 -2.98
C GLU A 134 14.39 -2.04 -4.30
N MET A 135 15.02 -1.59 -5.38
CA MET A 135 14.45 -1.79 -6.71
C MET A 135 14.40 -3.30 -7.01
N ASP A 136 13.25 -3.76 -7.47
CA ASP A 136 13.02 -5.15 -7.82
C ASP A 136 12.74 -5.27 -9.34
N ILE A 137 12.01 -6.29 -9.77
CA ILE A 137 11.76 -6.58 -11.18
C ILE A 137 10.96 -5.48 -11.89
N VAL A 138 11.16 -5.41 -13.20
CA VAL A 138 10.29 -4.66 -14.12
C VAL A 138 9.36 -5.66 -14.81
N GLN A 139 8.06 -5.38 -14.80
CA GLN A 139 7.05 -6.16 -15.51
C GLN A 139 6.35 -5.30 -16.55
N TYR A 140 6.10 -5.87 -17.73
CA TYR A 140 5.27 -5.24 -18.75
C TYR A 140 3.89 -5.89 -18.76
N VAL A 141 2.84 -5.08 -18.54
CA VAL A 141 1.44 -5.51 -18.53
C VAL A 141 0.71 -4.74 -19.62
N GLY A 142 0.53 -5.36 -20.77
CA GLY A 142 0.07 -4.67 -21.97
C GLY A 142 1.06 -3.57 -22.40
N ARG A 143 0.63 -2.32 -22.33
CA ARG A 143 1.48 -1.16 -22.63
C ARG A 143 2.12 -0.54 -21.40
N LYS A 144 1.68 -0.92 -20.19
CA LYS A 144 2.18 -0.38 -18.94
C LYS A 144 3.54 -0.99 -18.60
N LYS A 145 4.47 -0.15 -18.15
CA LYS A 145 5.73 -0.58 -17.57
C LYS A 145 5.65 -0.43 -16.06
N ILE A 146 5.59 -1.55 -15.37
CA ILE A 146 5.46 -1.61 -13.92
C ILE A 146 6.83 -1.90 -13.31
N GLN A 147 7.34 -0.98 -12.53
CA GLN A 147 8.52 -1.17 -11.70
C GLN A 147 8.09 -1.63 -10.32
N TYR A 148 8.60 -2.75 -9.86
CA TYR A 148 8.40 -3.17 -8.48
C TYR A 148 9.50 -2.61 -7.60
N VAL A 149 9.09 -2.14 -6.42
CA VAL A 149 9.97 -1.79 -5.30
C VAL A 149 9.67 -2.78 -4.19
N LYS A 150 10.71 -3.40 -3.66
CA LYS A 150 10.62 -4.28 -2.51
C LYS A 150 10.81 -3.47 -1.24
N LEU A 151 9.82 -3.54 -0.36
CA LEU A 151 9.80 -2.91 0.95
C LEU A 151 10.10 -3.99 1.99
N ILE A 152 11.16 -3.81 2.76
CA ILE A 152 11.61 -4.75 3.79
C ILE A 152 11.38 -4.07 5.13
N PRO A 153 10.52 -4.61 6.03
CA PRO A 153 10.28 -4.03 7.34
C PRO A 153 11.59 -3.80 8.10
N MET A 154 11.71 -2.66 8.76
CA MET A 154 12.83 -2.35 9.67
C MET A 154 12.66 -3.04 11.02
N ASP A 155 11.42 -3.31 11.41
CA ASP A 155 11.10 -4.06 12.61
C ASP A 155 11.34 -5.56 12.38
N SER A 156 12.22 -6.15 13.19
CA SER A 156 12.56 -7.58 13.14
C SER A 156 11.41 -8.48 13.60
N ASP A 157 10.47 -7.96 14.36
CA ASP A 157 9.33 -8.69 14.91
C ASP A 157 8.08 -8.54 14.04
N ALA A 158 8.20 -7.85 12.88
CA ALA A 158 7.11 -7.70 11.93
C ALA A 158 6.63 -9.08 11.41
N GLU A 159 5.31 -9.24 11.33
CA GLU A 159 4.69 -10.45 10.75
C GLU A 159 4.77 -10.49 9.21
N ILE A 160 5.31 -9.43 8.60
CA ILE A 160 5.50 -9.26 7.15
C ILE A 160 6.96 -9.54 6.82
N LYS A 161 7.21 -10.44 5.86
CA LYS A 161 8.56 -10.67 5.31
C LYS A 161 9.00 -9.51 4.41
N TYR A 162 8.13 -9.12 3.49
CA TYR A 162 8.34 -8.00 2.56
C TYR A 162 7.03 -7.66 1.85
N ILE A 163 7.02 -6.47 1.24
CA ILE A 163 5.97 -6.04 0.33
C ILE A 163 6.60 -5.74 -1.03
N LEU A 164 5.99 -6.19 -2.12
CA LEU A 164 6.31 -5.76 -3.48
C LEU A 164 5.29 -4.70 -3.90
N LEU A 165 5.75 -3.46 -4.02
CA LEU A 165 4.94 -2.33 -4.46
C LEU A 165 5.20 -2.09 -5.96
N GLY A 166 4.25 -2.45 -6.80
CA GLY A 166 4.28 -2.21 -8.24
C GLY A 166 3.83 -0.80 -8.57
N VAL A 167 4.66 -0.05 -9.26
CA VAL A 167 4.41 1.33 -9.70
C VAL A 167 4.34 1.39 -11.22
N ASP A 168 3.25 1.91 -11.76
CA ASP A 168 3.18 2.33 -13.16
C ASP A 168 4.05 3.57 -13.33
N ILE A 169 5.21 3.41 -13.98
CA ILE A 169 6.20 4.48 -14.05
C ILE A 169 5.82 5.62 -15.01
N GLU A 170 4.89 5.40 -15.93
CA GLU A 170 4.39 6.43 -16.84
C GLU A 170 3.57 7.47 -16.08
N PHE A 171 2.69 7.01 -15.20
CA PHE A 171 1.81 7.86 -14.41
C PHE A 171 2.30 8.09 -12.98
N SER A 172 3.36 7.40 -12.54
CA SER A 172 3.82 7.38 -11.13
C SER A 172 2.67 7.09 -10.16
N GLN A 173 1.93 6.01 -10.44
CA GLN A 173 0.77 5.56 -9.68
C GLN A 173 0.97 4.14 -9.18
N ILE A 174 0.42 3.84 -8.01
CA ILE A 174 0.39 2.47 -7.48
C ILE A 174 -0.44 1.61 -8.44
N TYR A 175 0.15 0.51 -8.88
CA TYR A 175 -0.49 -0.49 -9.73
C TYR A 175 -0.93 -1.71 -8.94
N LYS A 176 -0.06 -2.18 -8.02
CA LYS A 176 -0.30 -3.39 -7.25
C LYS A 176 0.54 -3.40 -5.97
N VAL A 177 -0.04 -3.92 -4.91
CA VAL A 177 0.64 -4.22 -3.65
C VAL A 177 0.58 -5.72 -3.42
N ILE A 178 1.70 -6.38 -3.17
CA ILE A 178 1.78 -7.80 -2.82
C ILE A 178 2.54 -7.89 -1.50
N GLU A 179 1.83 -8.16 -0.43
CA GLU A 179 2.40 -8.41 0.88
C GLU A 179 2.64 -9.92 1.05
N THR A 180 3.79 -10.30 1.59
CA THR A 180 4.12 -11.68 1.94
C THR A 180 4.40 -11.76 3.43
N GLY A 181 3.57 -12.49 4.14
CA GLY A 181 3.70 -12.75 5.58
C GLY A 181 4.80 -13.76 5.91
N VAL A 182 5.18 -13.84 7.19
CA VAL A 182 6.17 -14.80 7.68
C VAL A 182 5.69 -16.26 7.55
N ASN A 183 4.39 -16.48 7.48
CA ASN A 183 3.73 -17.77 7.25
C ASN A 183 3.45 -18.04 5.75
N ASP A 184 4.11 -17.34 4.83
CA ASP A 184 3.96 -17.42 3.37
C ASP A 184 2.55 -17.09 2.83
N THR A 185 1.67 -16.55 3.67
CA THR A 185 0.41 -15.98 3.20
C THR A 185 0.70 -14.74 2.37
N GLN A 186 0.08 -14.66 1.20
CA GLN A 186 0.16 -13.50 0.31
C GLN A 186 -1.16 -12.75 0.28
N THR A 187 -1.09 -11.46 0.57
CA THR A 187 -2.18 -10.52 0.37
C THR A 187 -1.87 -9.66 -0.86
N THR A 188 -2.73 -9.70 -1.86
CA THR A 188 -2.57 -8.90 -3.08
C THR A 188 -3.69 -7.89 -3.22
N ILE A 189 -3.36 -6.61 -3.33
CA ILE A 189 -4.27 -5.55 -3.76
C ILE A 189 -3.85 -5.14 -5.17
N ALA A 190 -4.69 -5.43 -6.16
CA ALA A 190 -4.44 -5.03 -7.54
C ALA A 190 -5.43 -3.94 -7.94
N ILE A 191 -4.91 -2.79 -8.35
CA ILE A 191 -5.69 -1.63 -8.78
C ILE A 191 -6.30 -1.94 -10.14
N VAL A 192 -7.62 -1.83 -10.24
CA VAL A 192 -8.39 -2.02 -11.47
C VAL A 192 -8.58 -0.69 -12.17
N ASP A 193 -9.09 0.30 -11.43
CA ASP A 193 -9.27 1.67 -11.90
C ASP A 193 -8.64 2.63 -10.89
N PHE A 194 -7.95 3.64 -11.40
CA PHE A 194 -7.38 4.73 -10.62
C PHE A 194 -7.77 6.04 -11.29
N GLU A 195 -8.73 6.72 -10.72
CA GLU A 195 -9.28 7.97 -11.23
C GLU A 195 -9.04 9.10 -10.23
N VAL A 196 -8.81 10.31 -10.74
CA VAL A 196 -8.46 11.46 -9.90
C VAL A 196 -9.19 12.71 -10.37
N ASN A 197 -9.36 13.66 -9.46
CA ASN A 197 -9.95 14.97 -9.74
C ASN A 197 -11.34 14.87 -10.40
N LEU A 198 -12.14 13.87 -9.98
CA LEU A 198 -13.50 13.67 -10.47
C LEU A 198 -14.45 14.70 -9.86
N PRO A 199 -15.51 15.07 -10.56
CA PRO A 199 -16.63 15.77 -9.93
C PRO A 199 -17.38 14.79 -9.03
N LEU A 200 -17.16 14.88 -7.70
CA LEU A 200 -17.82 14.03 -6.71
C LEU A 200 -19.08 14.71 -6.17
N GLU A 201 -20.10 13.90 -5.86
CA GLU A 201 -21.29 14.39 -5.18
C GLU A 201 -21.03 14.42 -3.66
N GLU A 202 -21.42 15.48 -2.97
CA GLU A 202 -21.27 15.61 -1.51
C GLU A 202 -21.96 14.47 -0.75
N SER A 203 -23.06 13.92 -1.28
CA SER A 203 -23.78 12.78 -0.72
C SER A 203 -22.94 11.49 -0.62
N LEU A 204 -21.82 11.41 -1.33
CA LEU A 204 -20.95 10.22 -1.36
C LEU A 204 -20.36 9.90 0.02
N PHE A 205 -20.10 10.94 0.81
CA PHE A 205 -19.50 10.84 2.15
C PHE A 205 -20.53 11.03 3.28
N VAL A 206 -21.80 11.05 2.96
CA VAL A 206 -22.89 11.21 3.95
C VAL A 206 -23.50 9.86 4.29
N PHE A 207 -23.62 9.59 5.59
CA PHE A 207 -24.37 8.42 6.06
C PHE A 207 -25.88 8.64 5.92
N ASP A 208 -26.53 7.81 5.10
CA ASP A 208 -27.99 7.84 4.91
C ASP A 208 -28.70 7.00 5.98
N LYS A 209 -29.14 7.65 7.04
CA LYS A 209 -29.85 6.99 8.15
C LYS A 209 -31.17 6.34 7.74
N GLU A 210 -31.87 6.90 6.74
CA GLU A 210 -33.17 6.34 6.30
C GLU A 210 -32.97 5.01 5.55
N LYS A 211 -31.89 4.88 4.82
CA LYS A 211 -31.50 3.63 4.12
C LYS A 211 -31.27 2.48 5.12
N TYR A 212 -30.77 2.78 6.30
CA TYR A 212 -30.41 1.80 7.32
C TYR A 212 -31.26 1.88 8.58
N LYS A 213 -32.51 2.38 8.46
CA LYS A 213 -33.40 2.58 9.60
C LYS A 213 -33.76 1.30 10.37
N ASP A 214 -33.68 0.15 9.70
CA ASP A 214 -34.01 -1.17 10.27
C ASP A 214 -32.75 -1.86 10.85
N TYR A 215 -31.53 -1.26 10.69
CA TYR A 215 -30.29 -1.77 11.24
C TYR A 215 -30.11 -1.37 12.71
N TYR A 216 -29.42 -2.22 13.45
CA TYR A 216 -29.01 -1.88 14.82
C TYR A 216 -27.97 -0.76 14.78
N MET A 217 -28.21 0.33 15.51
CA MET A 217 -27.30 1.47 15.64
C MET A 217 -26.46 1.32 16.89
N ASN A 218 -25.19 0.97 16.73
CA ASN A 218 -24.20 0.86 17.80
C ASN A 218 -23.38 2.16 17.87
N ILE A 219 -23.57 2.94 18.92
CA ILE A 219 -22.87 4.23 19.07
C ILE A 219 -21.78 4.03 20.11
N LEU A 220 -20.53 4.26 19.66
CA LEU A 220 -19.32 4.21 20.48
C LEU A 220 -18.84 5.65 20.71
N ASP A 221 -18.79 6.07 21.97
CA ASP A 221 -18.30 7.39 22.39
C ASP A 221 -16.76 7.40 22.58
#